data_3cb92f45c36644500d6ba754700f22a9
#
_entry.id   3cb92f45c36644500d6ba754700f22a9
#
_cell.length_a   1.000
_cell.length_b   1.000
_cell.length_c   1.000
_cell.angle_alpha   90.00
_cell.angle_beta   90.00
_cell.angle_gamma   90.00
#
_symmetry.space_group_name_H-M   'P 1'
#
loop_
_entity.id
_entity.type
_entity.pdbx_description
1 polymer ?
#
loop_
_entity_poly.entity_id
_entity_poly.type
_entity_poly.pdbx_seq_one_letter_code
_entity_poly.pdbx_strand_id
1 'polypeptide(L)'
;MGDYFDISITTDLGGAETVRCILAGFDVFWNNGDTAFTKHHAVIVPKDCFKTKSVMNDTNVTTGGYVGSKMYKTVLPVYAAALQTALNNHILSHRELLTTAVSTTGNSNAGAGITGYASNWEWKDCLVKLMSEIQVYGSTVLSSSFYDTGCDNIQFPLFRLAPNLK
;
A
#
# COMPACT_ATOMS: atom_id res chain seq x y z
N MET A 1 16.79 -12.00 -0.12
CA MET A 1 15.35 -11.67 -0.05
C MET A 1 14.60 -12.90 0.40
N GLY A 2 13.43 -12.69 1.03
CA GLY A 2 12.68 -13.77 1.67
C GLY A 2 13.15 -14.09 3.10
N ASP A 3 14.25 -13.51 3.55
CA ASP A 3 14.61 -13.51 4.96
C ASP A 3 13.53 -12.80 5.77
N TYR A 4 13.34 -13.23 7.00
CA TYR A 4 12.28 -12.72 7.84
C TYR A 4 12.76 -12.43 9.26
N PHE A 5 12.01 -11.61 9.95
CA PHE A 5 12.13 -11.38 11.39
C PHE A 5 10.74 -11.14 11.97
N ASP A 6 10.61 -11.41 13.27
CA ASP A 6 9.36 -11.25 13.97
C ASP A 6 9.41 -9.97 14.81
N ILE A 7 8.35 -9.18 14.78
CA ILE A 7 8.17 -8.00 15.63
C ILE A 7 6.89 -8.11 16.43
N SER A 8 6.94 -7.62 17.65
CA SER A 8 5.74 -7.53 18.50
C SER A 8 5.21 -6.12 18.46
N ILE A 9 3.94 -5.98 18.11
CA ILE A 9 3.23 -4.71 18.10
C ILE A 9 2.02 -4.76 19.04
N THR A 10 1.57 -3.61 19.50
CA THR A 10 0.30 -3.45 20.23
C THR A 10 -0.46 -2.30 19.60
N THR A 11 -1.73 -2.53 19.28
CA THR A 11 -2.62 -1.53 18.70
C THR A 11 -3.94 -1.46 19.45
N ASP A 12 -4.56 -0.29 19.43
CA ASP A 12 -5.92 -0.11 19.97
C ASP A 12 -6.99 -0.86 19.14
N LEU A 13 -6.64 -1.29 17.92
CA LEU A 13 -7.55 -2.04 17.04
C LEU A 13 -7.64 -3.53 17.39
N GLY A 14 -6.52 -4.15 17.79
CA GLY A 14 -6.45 -5.60 17.96
C GLY A 14 -5.64 -6.08 19.15
N GLY A 15 -5.11 -5.19 19.97
CA GLY A 15 -4.24 -5.53 21.10
C GLY A 15 -2.85 -5.97 20.64
N ALA A 16 -2.23 -6.85 21.41
CA ALA A 16 -0.89 -7.35 21.15
C ALA A 16 -0.89 -8.47 20.08
N GLU A 17 0.06 -8.40 19.15
CA GLU A 17 0.31 -9.45 18.16
C GLU A 17 1.79 -9.50 17.76
N THR A 18 2.23 -10.68 17.30
CA THR A 18 3.54 -10.85 16.68
C THR A 18 3.36 -10.91 15.16
N VAL A 19 4.02 -10.00 14.47
CA VAL A 19 3.98 -9.88 13.01
C VAL A 19 5.29 -10.40 12.45
N ARG A 20 5.22 -11.40 11.57
CA ARG A 20 6.37 -11.83 10.78
C ARG A 20 6.52 -10.92 9.59
N CYS A 21 7.66 -10.24 9.51
CA CYS A 21 8.01 -9.35 8.42
C CYS A 21 9.02 -10.04 7.50
N ILE A 22 8.75 -9.99 6.19
CA ILE A 22 9.61 -10.54 5.15
C ILE A 22 10.32 -9.40 4.43
N LEU A 23 11.60 -9.56 4.15
CA LEU A 23 12.38 -8.63 3.35
C LEU A 23 11.96 -8.74 1.88
N ALA A 24 11.31 -7.69 1.37
CA ALA A 24 10.76 -7.64 0.02
C ALA A 24 11.72 -7.05 -1.01
N GLY A 25 12.68 -6.23 -0.59
CA GLY A 25 13.69 -5.67 -1.47
C GLY A 25 14.55 -4.63 -0.76
N PHE A 26 15.64 -4.24 -1.43
CA PHE A 26 16.49 -3.12 -1.04
C PHE A 26 16.40 -2.02 -2.09
N ASP A 27 16.41 -0.78 -1.64
CA ASP A 27 16.44 0.44 -2.47
C ASP A 27 15.35 0.47 -3.56
N VAL A 28 14.22 -0.17 -3.30
CA VAL A 28 13.12 -0.32 -4.27
C VAL A 28 12.57 1.04 -4.72
N PHE A 29 12.54 2.01 -3.80
CA PHE A 29 12.05 3.37 -4.05
C PHE A 29 13.18 4.38 -4.30
N TRP A 30 14.39 3.94 -4.60
CA TRP A 30 15.51 4.82 -4.90
C TRP A 30 15.21 5.71 -6.09
N ASN A 31 15.41 7.02 -5.93
CA ASN A 31 15.07 8.06 -6.91
C ASN A 31 13.62 8.09 -7.37
N ASN A 32 12.71 7.54 -6.57
CA ASN A 32 11.28 7.56 -6.87
C ASN A 32 10.57 8.71 -6.14
N GLY A 33 9.44 9.14 -6.72
CA GLY A 33 8.59 10.20 -6.19
C GLY A 33 8.76 11.54 -6.91
N ASP A 34 7.85 12.46 -6.65
CA ASP A 34 7.95 13.87 -7.05
C ASP A 34 9.14 14.58 -6.36
N THR A 35 9.52 14.07 -5.20
CA THR A 35 10.76 14.37 -4.51
C THR A 35 11.55 13.08 -4.40
N ALA A 36 12.72 13.04 -5.03
CA ALA A 36 13.55 11.84 -5.11
C ALA A 36 13.91 11.30 -3.72
N PHE A 37 13.63 10.02 -3.49
CA PHE A 37 14.02 9.34 -2.26
C PHE A 37 15.44 8.79 -2.41
N THR A 38 16.38 9.37 -1.64
CA THR A 38 17.83 9.09 -1.79
C THR A 38 18.45 8.44 -0.55
N LYS A 39 17.64 7.84 0.33
CA LYS A 39 18.11 7.09 1.49
C LYS A 39 18.14 5.59 1.16
N HIS A 40 19.24 4.91 1.48
CA HIS A 40 19.28 3.45 1.43
C HIS A 40 18.23 2.86 2.37
N HIS A 41 17.50 1.89 1.89
CA HIS A 41 16.38 1.32 2.62
C HIS A 41 16.10 -0.14 2.28
N ALA A 42 15.44 -0.82 3.22
CA ALA A 42 14.83 -2.11 3.00
C ALA A 42 13.31 -1.94 2.96
N VAL A 43 12.65 -2.63 2.03
CA VAL A 43 11.19 -2.78 2.03
C VAL A 43 10.85 -4.07 2.74
N ILE A 44 9.98 -3.97 3.72
CA ILE A 44 9.45 -5.11 4.47
C ILE A 44 7.94 -5.23 4.23
N VAL A 45 7.47 -6.46 4.16
CA VAL A 45 6.03 -6.76 4.04
C VAL A 45 5.64 -7.77 5.11
N PRO A 46 4.46 -7.65 5.73
CA PRO A 46 3.95 -8.70 6.61
C PRO A 46 3.76 -9.99 5.81
N LYS A 47 4.13 -11.13 6.40
CA LYS A 47 3.89 -12.44 5.80
C LYS A 47 2.38 -12.74 5.71
N ASP A 48 1.67 -12.43 6.76
CA ASP A 48 0.24 -12.68 6.91
C ASP A 48 -0.50 -11.37 7.19
N CYS A 49 -1.81 -11.35 7.01
CA CYS A 49 -2.63 -10.21 7.41
C CYS A 49 -2.54 -9.98 8.92
N PHE A 50 -2.67 -8.72 9.34
CA PHE A 50 -2.82 -8.40 10.75
C PHE A 50 -4.04 -9.11 11.34
N LYS A 51 -3.96 -9.41 12.65
CA LYS A 51 -4.98 -10.15 13.39
C LYS A 51 -6.37 -9.53 13.29
N THR A 52 -6.46 -8.21 13.33
CA THR A 52 -7.74 -7.51 13.27
C THR A 52 -8.13 -7.23 11.83
N LYS A 53 -9.29 -7.76 11.44
CA LYS A 53 -9.91 -7.47 10.15
C LYS A 53 -10.44 -6.03 10.15
N SER A 54 -10.15 -5.30 9.09
CA SER A 54 -10.61 -3.94 8.89
C SER A 54 -11.19 -3.77 7.49
N VAL A 55 -12.19 -2.92 7.39
CA VAL A 55 -12.83 -2.58 6.12
C VAL A 55 -12.24 -1.32 5.53
N MET A 56 -12.29 -1.18 4.20
CA MET A 56 -11.83 0.04 3.51
C MET A 56 -12.64 1.27 3.94
N ASN A 57 -13.97 1.11 4.06
CA ASN A 57 -14.91 2.12 4.51
C ASN A 57 -16.07 1.45 5.26
N ASP A 58 -16.75 2.18 6.14
CA ASP A 58 -17.91 1.66 6.88
C ASP A 58 -19.15 1.49 5.98
N THR A 59 -19.18 2.19 4.86
CA THR A 59 -20.25 2.12 3.85
C THR A 59 -19.64 1.97 2.46
N ASN A 60 -20.46 1.58 1.49
CA ASN A 60 -19.99 1.42 0.10
C ASN A 60 -19.85 2.81 -0.56
N VAL A 61 -18.75 3.49 -0.25
CA VAL A 61 -18.38 4.81 -0.80
C VAL A 61 -16.96 4.81 -1.33
N THR A 62 -16.74 5.59 -2.37
CA THR A 62 -15.43 5.78 -3.02
C THR A 62 -14.96 7.24 -2.96
N THR A 63 -15.68 8.09 -2.24
CA THR A 63 -15.39 9.52 -2.14
C THR A 63 -14.00 9.77 -1.61
N GLY A 64 -13.20 10.56 -2.34
CA GLY A 64 -11.83 10.87 -1.98
C GLY A 64 -10.82 9.76 -2.29
N GLY A 65 -11.21 8.72 -3.05
CA GLY A 65 -10.33 7.65 -3.48
C GLY A 65 -9.70 6.88 -2.30
N TYR A 66 -8.50 6.35 -2.50
CA TYR A 66 -7.77 5.63 -1.47
C TYR A 66 -7.46 6.51 -0.25
N VAL A 67 -6.96 7.73 -0.47
CA VAL A 67 -6.63 8.65 0.64
C VAL A 67 -7.86 9.15 1.40
N GLY A 68 -9.04 9.07 0.77
CA GLY A 68 -10.33 9.37 1.40
C GLY A 68 -10.85 8.27 2.30
N SER A 69 -10.34 7.05 2.16
CA SER A 69 -10.86 5.86 2.85
C SER A 69 -10.60 5.88 4.37
N LYS A 70 -11.46 5.18 5.12
CA LYS A 70 -11.24 4.90 6.54
C LYS A 70 -9.94 4.11 6.77
N MET A 71 -9.63 3.19 5.86
CA MET A 71 -8.39 2.42 5.91
C MET A 71 -7.18 3.35 5.97
N TYR A 72 -7.08 4.31 5.03
CA TYR A 72 -5.96 5.23 4.96
C TYR A 72 -5.93 6.24 6.11
N LYS A 73 -7.09 6.82 6.47
CA LYS A 73 -7.17 7.90 7.46
C LYS A 73 -7.13 7.44 8.91
N THR A 74 -7.59 6.22 9.18
CA THR A 74 -7.80 5.77 10.55
C THR A 74 -7.04 4.48 10.87
N VAL A 75 -7.12 3.47 10.01
CA VAL A 75 -6.56 2.14 10.31
C VAL A 75 -5.05 2.13 10.14
N LEU A 76 -4.56 2.53 8.97
CA LEU A 76 -3.11 2.52 8.69
C LEU A 76 -2.29 3.40 9.63
N PRO A 77 -2.72 4.60 10.07
CA PRO A 77 -1.98 5.38 11.05
C PRO A 77 -1.77 4.68 12.39
N VAL A 78 -2.75 3.89 12.85
CA VAL A 78 -2.61 3.11 14.09
C VAL A 78 -1.51 2.05 13.95
N TYR A 79 -1.53 1.30 12.83
CA TYR A 79 -0.47 0.33 12.54
C TYR A 79 0.89 1.01 12.29
N ALA A 80 0.92 2.14 11.60
CA ALA A 80 2.15 2.90 11.37
C ALA A 80 2.81 3.33 12.69
N ALA A 81 2.03 3.82 13.65
CA ALA A 81 2.53 4.21 14.97
C ALA A 81 3.08 3.01 15.76
N ALA A 82 2.35 1.88 15.76
CA ALA A 82 2.78 0.66 16.43
C ALA A 82 4.07 0.07 15.82
N LEU A 83 4.15 0.05 14.49
CA LEU A 83 5.34 -0.40 13.76
C LEU A 83 6.54 0.54 13.95
N GLN A 84 6.33 1.87 13.94
CA GLN A 84 7.37 2.85 14.25
C GLN A 84 7.96 2.59 15.65
N THR A 85 7.09 2.37 16.64
CA THR A 85 7.53 2.06 18.02
C THR A 85 8.35 0.76 18.05
N ALA A 86 7.84 -0.32 17.43
CA ALA A 86 8.49 -1.62 17.40
C ALA A 86 9.83 -1.61 16.66
N LEU A 87 9.98 -0.73 15.68
CA LEU A 87 11.20 -0.55 14.88
C LEU A 87 12.03 0.67 15.29
N ASN A 88 11.86 1.16 16.53
CA ASN A 88 12.63 2.28 17.10
C ASN A 88 12.67 3.52 16.19
N ASN A 89 11.54 3.87 15.57
CA ASN A 89 11.38 4.98 14.64
C ASN A 89 12.28 4.92 13.39
N HIS A 90 12.57 3.72 12.89
CA HIS A 90 13.39 3.53 11.69
C HIS A 90 12.57 3.38 10.39
N ILE A 91 11.23 3.47 10.44
CA ILE A 91 10.43 3.52 9.21
C ILE A 91 10.62 4.89 8.56
N LEU A 92 11.06 4.87 7.32
CA LEU A 92 11.30 6.09 6.54
C LEU A 92 10.04 6.46 5.75
N SER A 93 9.68 7.74 5.80
CA SER A 93 8.65 8.27 4.90
C SER A 93 9.21 8.42 3.50
N HIS A 94 8.43 8.06 2.49
CA HIS A 94 8.72 8.30 1.08
C HIS A 94 7.47 8.79 0.36
N ARG A 95 7.66 9.29 -0.87
CA ARG A 95 6.56 9.82 -1.68
C ARG A 95 5.89 8.71 -2.48
N GLU A 96 4.57 8.65 -2.41
CA GLU A 96 3.73 7.72 -3.17
C GLU A 96 2.64 8.46 -3.91
N LEU A 97 2.40 8.08 -5.15
CA LEU A 97 1.29 8.61 -5.95
C LEU A 97 0.01 7.84 -5.60
N LEU A 98 -0.89 8.49 -4.89
CA LEU A 98 -2.10 7.85 -4.36
C LEU A 98 -3.36 8.46 -4.94
N THR A 99 -4.38 7.62 -5.16
CA THR A 99 -5.68 8.03 -5.68
C THR A 99 -6.43 8.90 -4.68
N THR A 100 -6.84 10.08 -5.14
CA THR A 100 -7.59 11.08 -4.35
C THR A 100 -9.03 11.25 -4.83
N ALA A 101 -9.38 10.73 -5.99
CA ALA A 101 -10.75 10.73 -6.50
C ALA A 101 -11.05 9.50 -7.33
N VAL A 102 -12.32 9.12 -7.33
CA VAL A 102 -12.88 8.05 -8.14
C VAL A 102 -14.03 8.61 -8.95
N SER A 103 -14.08 8.29 -10.24
CA SER A 103 -15.13 8.76 -11.12
C SER A 103 -16.48 8.13 -10.78
N THR A 104 -17.50 8.95 -10.74
CA THR A 104 -18.91 8.53 -10.61
C THR A 104 -19.63 8.51 -11.96
N THR A 105 -19.01 9.04 -13.01
CA THR A 105 -19.53 9.06 -14.39
C THR A 105 -18.83 8.02 -15.24
N GLY A 106 -19.53 7.44 -16.20
CA GLY A 106 -18.95 6.50 -17.15
C GLY A 106 -17.84 7.12 -17.99
N ASN A 107 -16.84 6.31 -18.35
CA ASN A 107 -15.79 6.70 -19.26
C ASN A 107 -16.03 6.05 -20.62
N SER A 108 -16.25 6.85 -21.66
CA SER A 108 -16.50 6.37 -23.01
C SER A 108 -15.34 5.54 -23.59
N ASN A 109 -14.10 5.82 -23.16
CA ASN A 109 -12.91 5.07 -23.59
C ASN A 109 -12.76 3.72 -22.86
N ALA A 110 -13.44 3.56 -21.72
CA ALA A 110 -13.45 2.31 -20.92
C ALA A 110 -14.68 1.44 -21.21
N GLY A 111 -15.54 1.87 -22.12
CA GLY A 111 -16.85 1.28 -22.39
C GLY A 111 -17.99 1.98 -21.64
N ALA A 112 -19.16 1.98 -22.26
CA ALA A 112 -20.34 2.64 -21.70
C ALA A 112 -20.69 2.06 -20.32
N GLY A 113 -20.83 2.92 -19.31
CA GLY A 113 -21.29 2.55 -17.98
C GLY A 113 -20.20 2.10 -16.99
N ILE A 114 -18.93 2.09 -17.36
CA ILE A 114 -17.84 1.81 -16.41
C ILE A 114 -17.64 3.03 -15.51
N THR A 115 -17.91 2.84 -14.22
CA THR A 115 -17.70 3.81 -13.14
C THR A 115 -16.74 3.24 -12.12
N GLY A 116 -16.27 4.07 -11.20
CA GLY A 116 -15.44 3.59 -10.09
C GLY A 116 -13.95 3.51 -10.38
N TYR A 117 -13.48 3.96 -11.54
CA TYR A 117 -12.06 4.07 -11.85
C TYR A 117 -11.43 5.30 -11.19
N ALA A 118 -10.14 5.23 -10.90
CA ALA A 118 -9.37 6.35 -10.37
C ALA A 118 -9.36 7.53 -11.36
N SER A 119 -9.67 8.73 -10.90
CA SER A 119 -9.82 9.94 -11.74
C SER A 119 -8.92 11.09 -11.33
N ASN A 120 -8.28 11.01 -10.18
CA ASN A 120 -7.27 11.97 -9.73
C ASN A 120 -6.28 11.32 -8.78
N TRP A 121 -5.03 11.81 -8.78
CA TRP A 121 -3.93 11.30 -7.98
C TRP A 121 -3.12 12.45 -7.40
N GLU A 122 -2.56 12.26 -6.23
CA GLU A 122 -1.64 13.20 -5.60
C GLU A 122 -0.50 12.45 -4.93
N TRP A 123 0.69 13.08 -4.95
CA TRP A 123 1.82 12.60 -4.17
C TRP A 123 1.58 12.83 -2.69
N LYS A 124 1.73 11.79 -1.89
CA LYS A 124 1.56 11.81 -0.44
C LYS A 124 2.78 11.21 0.25
N ASP A 125 3.05 11.70 1.45
CA ASP A 125 4.02 11.07 2.33
C ASP A 125 3.46 9.79 2.92
N CYS A 126 4.19 8.69 2.77
CA CYS A 126 3.76 7.38 3.25
C CYS A 126 4.82 6.75 4.15
N LEU A 127 4.38 6.29 5.32
CA LEU A 127 5.15 5.40 6.20
C LEU A 127 4.73 3.95 5.99
N VAL A 128 3.43 3.70 5.93
CA VAL A 128 2.81 2.39 5.74
C VAL A 128 1.63 2.54 4.80
N LYS A 129 1.49 1.63 3.86
CA LYS A 129 0.34 1.58 2.93
C LYS A 129 -0.06 0.14 2.62
N LEU A 130 -1.22 -0.04 2.03
CA LEU A 130 -1.58 -1.32 1.41
C LEU A 130 -0.75 -1.51 0.13
N MET A 131 -0.31 -2.74 -0.11
CA MET A 131 0.35 -3.10 -1.37
C MET A 131 -0.64 -2.99 -2.53
N SER A 132 -0.18 -2.46 -3.66
CA SER A 132 -0.94 -2.49 -4.91
C SER A 132 -0.76 -3.84 -5.63
N GLU A 133 -1.67 -4.16 -6.56
CA GLU A 133 -1.51 -5.33 -7.44
C GLU A 133 -0.16 -5.29 -8.20
N ILE A 134 0.24 -4.12 -8.67
CA ILE A 134 1.49 -3.94 -9.41
C ILE A 134 2.70 -4.29 -8.54
N GLN A 135 2.70 -3.90 -7.27
CA GLN A 135 3.78 -4.23 -6.34
C GLN A 135 3.90 -5.74 -6.11
N VAL A 136 2.78 -6.47 -6.18
CA VAL A 136 2.75 -7.93 -6.01
C VAL A 136 2.97 -8.65 -7.34
N TYR A 137 2.17 -8.34 -8.37
CA TYR A 137 2.13 -9.12 -9.62
C TYR A 137 2.96 -8.51 -10.76
N GLY A 138 3.35 -7.24 -10.67
CA GLY A 138 4.05 -6.51 -11.73
C GLY A 138 3.12 -5.94 -12.80
N SER A 139 1.83 -6.22 -12.70
CA SER A 139 0.77 -5.73 -13.60
C SER A 139 -0.56 -5.76 -12.88
N THR A 140 -1.58 -5.15 -13.47
CA THR A 140 -2.97 -5.34 -13.05
C THR A 140 -3.43 -6.76 -13.43
N VAL A 141 -3.99 -7.51 -12.51
CA VAL A 141 -4.46 -8.89 -12.68
C VAL A 141 -5.95 -9.01 -12.40
N LEU A 142 -6.40 -8.46 -11.27
CA LEU A 142 -7.77 -8.52 -10.80
C LEU A 142 -8.58 -7.29 -11.18
N SER A 143 -7.94 -6.11 -11.24
CA SER A 143 -8.53 -4.88 -11.72
C SER A 143 -8.20 -4.62 -13.19
N SER A 144 -9.10 -3.91 -13.87
CA SER A 144 -8.79 -3.41 -15.21
C SER A 144 -7.74 -2.29 -15.13
N SER A 145 -6.99 -2.06 -16.22
CA SER A 145 -5.98 -1.01 -16.31
C SER A 145 -6.49 0.40 -15.97
N PHE A 146 -7.79 0.60 -15.94
CA PHE A 146 -8.41 1.88 -15.57
C PHE A 146 -8.50 2.10 -14.05
N TYR A 147 -8.44 1.07 -13.23
CA TYR A 147 -8.63 1.19 -11.79
C TYR A 147 -7.34 1.46 -11.03
N ASP A 148 -6.20 0.97 -11.50
CA ASP A 148 -4.89 1.07 -10.84
C ASP A 148 -3.85 1.88 -11.65
N THR A 149 -4.30 2.83 -12.42
CA THR A 149 -3.42 3.81 -13.05
C THR A 149 -2.96 4.83 -12.02
N GLY A 150 -1.72 5.27 -12.06
CA GLY A 150 -1.16 6.28 -11.16
C GLY A 150 -0.46 5.72 -9.92
N CYS A 151 -0.39 4.40 -9.76
CA CYS A 151 0.46 3.77 -8.76
C CYS A 151 1.89 3.64 -9.28
N ASP A 152 2.85 3.46 -8.38
CA ASP A 152 4.20 3.06 -8.75
C ASP A 152 4.19 1.74 -9.51
N ASN A 153 4.82 1.71 -10.68
CA ASN A 153 4.93 0.52 -11.51
C ASN A 153 6.10 -0.39 -11.08
N ILE A 154 6.36 -0.48 -9.78
CA ILE A 154 7.47 -1.24 -9.22
C ILE A 154 6.95 -2.52 -8.60
N GLN A 155 7.27 -3.67 -9.21
CA GLN A 155 7.07 -4.96 -8.57
C GLN A 155 8.15 -5.18 -7.52
N PHE A 156 7.75 -5.55 -6.30
CA PHE A 156 8.72 -5.89 -5.27
C PHE A 156 9.56 -7.10 -5.67
N PRO A 157 10.89 -7.01 -5.54
CA PRO A 157 11.81 -8.10 -5.90
C PRO A 157 11.44 -9.45 -5.27
N LEU A 158 10.90 -9.46 -4.05
CA LEU A 158 10.39 -10.67 -3.39
C LEU A 158 9.42 -11.45 -4.29
N PHE A 159 8.39 -10.78 -4.79
CA PHE A 159 7.33 -11.43 -5.58
C PHE A 159 7.76 -11.75 -7.01
N ARG A 160 8.77 -11.07 -7.52
CA ARG A 160 9.38 -11.40 -8.80
C ARG A 160 10.23 -12.67 -8.72
N LEU A 161 11.00 -12.82 -7.63
CA LEU A 161 11.93 -13.93 -7.44
C LEU A 161 11.29 -15.16 -6.78
N ALA A 162 10.21 -14.98 -6.04
CA ALA A 162 9.45 -16.03 -5.38
C ALA A 162 7.96 -15.95 -5.74
N PRO A 163 7.57 -16.29 -6.98
CA PRO A 163 6.20 -16.13 -7.47
C PRO A 163 5.17 -16.96 -6.71
N ASN A 164 5.59 -17.97 -5.98
CA ASN A 164 4.73 -18.78 -5.10
C ASN A 164 4.27 -18.04 -3.82
N LEU A 165 4.79 -16.85 -3.57
CA LEU A 165 4.37 -15.99 -2.44
C LEU A 165 3.30 -14.95 -2.84
N LYS A 166 2.86 -14.96 -4.10
CA LYS A 166 1.82 -14.04 -4.62
C LYS A 166 0.43 -14.45 -4.16
#